data_6880163a206339e5b4f40340a82cfc1a
#
_entry.id   6880163a206339e5b4f40340a82cfc1a
#
_cell.length_a   1.000
_cell.length_b   1.000
_cell.length_c   1.000
_cell.angle_alpha   90.00
_cell.angle_beta   90.00
_cell.angle_gamma   90.00
#
_symmetry.space_group_name_H-M   'P 1'
#
loop_
_entity.id
_entity.type
_entity.pdbx_description
1 polymer ?
#
loop_
_entity_poly.entity_id
_entity_poly.type
_entity_poly.pdbx_seq_one_letter_code
_entity_poly.pdbx_strand_id
1 'polypeptide(L)'
;MNMLSCDTSHVKSLNVQGLTKLNTLSCGNNELESLDLSGLSALTGVDCQNNKLKILNLVGTTMLTAVYATKNELESLDLKDCVELAELYCNSNKLTALDVKTATKLKVFDCSSNNLSQDAFKKLFESLPQREVGDNATCLIYTEETGVAEGNYKTFTEDELKVAKDKNWKVYKNSASHVQEAL
;
A
#
# COMPACT_ATOMS: atom_id res chain seq x y z
N MET A 1 11.38 10.69 21.28
CA MET A 1 10.63 9.40 21.18
C MET A 1 10.83 8.90 19.78
N ASN A 2 11.36 7.69 19.61
CA ASN A 2 11.65 7.14 18.28
C ASN A 2 10.60 6.12 17.83
N MET A 3 9.84 5.58 18.76
CA MET A 3 8.75 4.64 18.50
C MET A 3 7.52 4.99 19.33
N LEU A 4 6.35 4.95 18.69
CA LEU A 4 5.05 5.11 19.34
C LEU A 4 4.18 3.91 18.96
N SER A 5 3.58 3.25 19.94
CA SER A 5 2.60 2.19 19.73
C SER A 5 1.36 2.47 20.58
N CYS A 6 0.20 2.40 19.93
CA CYS A 6 -1.12 2.51 20.55
C CYS A 6 -2.12 1.53 19.88
N ASP A 7 -1.63 0.37 19.45
CA ASP A 7 -2.49 -0.65 18.82
C ASP A 7 -3.60 -1.11 19.76
N THR A 8 -4.75 -1.45 19.20
CA THR A 8 -5.90 -2.05 19.91
C THR A 8 -6.35 -1.24 21.13
N SER A 9 -6.32 0.10 21.00
CA SER A 9 -6.60 1.02 22.11
C SER A 9 -7.90 1.81 21.97
N HIS A 10 -8.74 1.46 20.96
CA HIS A 10 -10.00 2.16 20.63
C HIS A 10 -9.83 3.67 20.37
N VAL A 11 -8.65 4.06 19.88
CA VAL A 11 -8.31 5.46 19.60
C VAL A 11 -9.11 5.94 18.39
N LYS A 12 -9.79 7.08 18.52
CA LYS A 12 -10.57 7.71 17.44
C LYS A 12 -9.84 8.86 16.74
N SER A 13 -8.86 9.42 17.42
CA SER A 13 -7.99 10.46 16.86
C SER A 13 -6.59 10.36 17.43
N LEU A 14 -5.60 10.62 16.61
CA LEU A 14 -4.19 10.56 16.99
C LEU A 14 -3.48 11.79 16.42
N ASN A 15 -2.89 12.60 17.30
CA ASN A 15 -2.06 13.72 16.88
C ASN A 15 -0.58 13.39 17.15
N VAL A 16 0.18 13.29 16.08
CA VAL A 16 1.64 13.01 16.10
C VAL A 16 2.45 14.16 15.51
N GLN A 17 1.80 15.31 15.25
CA GLN A 17 2.46 16.48 14.68
C GLN A 17 3.58 16.97 15.60
N GLY A 18 4.72 17.33 14.99
CA GLY A 18 5.91 17.77 15.72
C GLY A 18 6.79 16.66 16.30
N LEU A 19 6.39 15.38 16.20
CA LEU A 19 7.23 14.25 16.61
C LEU A 19 8.31 13.93 15.54
N THR A 20 9.09 14.92 15.15
CA THR A 20 10.03 14.85 14.01
C THR A 20 11.13 13.80 14.15
N LYS A 21 11.31 13.22 15.36
CA LYS A 21 12.25 12.11 15.63
C LYS A 21 11.56 10.75 15.68
N LEU A 22 10.27 10.68 15.35
CA LEU A 22 9.53 9.41 15.31
C LEU A 22 10.01 8.57 14.13
N ASN A 23 10.53 7.38 14.40
CA ASN A 23 10.95 6.43 13.36
C ASN A 23 9.87 5.42 13.02
N THR A 24 9.10 4.97 14.02
CA THR A 24 8.07 3.95 13.82
C THR A 24 6.79 4.33 14.55
N LEU A 25 5.68 4.22 13.84
CA LEU A 25 4.34 4.38 14.40
C LEU A 25 3.55 3.08 14.20
N SER A 26 3.00 2.56 15.30
CA SER A 26 2.05 1.46 15.31
C SER A 26 0.76 1.93 15.96
N CYS A 27 -0.30 2.04 15.15
CA CYS A 27 -1.64 2.48 15.56
C CYS A 27 -2.75 1.64 14.92
N GLY A 28 -2.42 0.39 14.62
CA GLY A 28 -3.36 -0.58 14.05
C GLY A 28 -4.49 -0.96 15.00
N ASN A 29 -5.57 -1.53 14.45
CA ASN A 29 -6.72 -2.01 15.21
C ASN A 29 -7.34 -0.94 16.12
N ASN A 30 -7.63 0.23 15.54
CA ASN A 30 -8.25 1.36 16.22
C ASN A 30 -9.47 1.87 15.43
N GLU A 31 -9.96 3.06 15.75
CA GLU A 31 -11.12 3.68 15.11
C GLU A 31 -10.77 5.02 14.44
N LEU A 32 -9.53 5.17 13.96
CA LEU A 32 -9.06 6.39 13.32
C LEU A 32 -9.79 6.61 11.97
N GLU A 33 -10.32 7.81 11.75
CA GLU A 33 -10.92 8.22 10.47
C GLU A 33 -9.93 8.99 9.57
N SER A 34 -8.90 9.57 10.18
CA SER A 34 -7.81 10.24 9.48
C SER A 34 -6.50 10.10 10.24
N LEU A 35 -5.37 10.13 9.52
CA LEU A 35 -4.04 10.11 10.10
C LEU A 35 -3.13 11.05 9.30
N ASP A 36 -2.66 12.10 9.98
CA ASP A 36 -1.74 13.07 9.38
C ASP A 36 -0.32 12.84 9.90
N LEU A 37 0.55 12.36 9.02
CA LEU A 37 1.97 12.08 9.27
C LEU A 37 2.88 13.10 8.57
N SER A 38 2.29 14.21 8.07
CA SER A 38 3.05 15.18 7.30
C SER A 38 4.23 15.76 8.09
N GLY A 39 5.37 15.88 7.41
CA GLY A 39 6.60 16.41 8.00
C GLY A 39 7.33 15.49 8.96
N LEU A 40 6.87 14.25 9.19
CA LEU A 40 7.61 13.26 10.00
C LEU A 40 8.76 12.66 9.17
N SER A 41 9.73 13.46 8.82
CA SER A 41 10.82 13.12 7.90
C SER A 41 11.74 11.99 8.37
N ALA A 42 11.74 11.66 9.67
CA ALA A 42 12.49 10.52 10.22
C ALA A 42 11.68 9.22 10.23
N LEU A 43 10.39 9.24 9.85
CA LEU A 43 9.52 8.07 9.89
C LEU A 43 9.95 7.06 8.83
N THR A 44 10.26 5.83 9.27
CA THR A 44 10.67 4.72 8.40
C THR A 44 9.59 3.66 8.24
N GLY A 45 8.68 3.53 9.20
CA GLY A 45 7.59 2.56 9.15
C GLY A 45 6.32 3.05 9.82
N VAL A 46 5.19 2.77 9.20
CA VAL A 46 3.86 3.01 9.77
C VAL A 46 2.98 1.77 9.63
N ASP A 47 2.39 1.36 10.75
CA ASP A 47 1.28 0.40 10.79
C ASP A 47 0.02 1.12 11.27
N CYS A 48 -0.93 1.28 10.35
CA CYS A 48 -2.25 1.86 10.61
C CYS A 48 -3.38 0.93 10.10
N GLN A 49 -3.09 -0.36 9.95
CA GLN A 49 -4.07 -1.34 9.49
C GLN A 49 -5.30 -1.44 10.40
N ASN A 50 -6.42 -1.94 9.86
CA ASN A 50 -7.68 -2.15 10.62
C ASN A 50 -8.12 -0.87 11.35
N ASN A 51 -8.33 0.19 10.60
CA ASN A 51 -8.92 1.46 11.04
C ASN A 51 -10.09 1.84 10.12
N LYS A 52 -10.55 3.08 10.22
CA LYS A 52 -11.61 3.65 9.36
C LYS A 52 -11.05 4.81 8.51
N LEU A 53 -9.74 4.76 8.19
CA LEU A 53 -9.05 5.87 7.54
C LEU A 53 -9.62 6.15 6.15
N LYS A 54 -10.12 7.36 5.96
CA LYS A 54 -10.46 7.94 4.65
C LYS A 54 -9.30 8.76 4.10
N ILE A 55 -8.45 9.27 4.99
CA ILE A 55 -7.31 10.12 4.67
C ILE A 55 -6.07 9.59 5.42
N LEU A 56 -5.01 9.33 4.67
CA LEU A 56 -3.66 9.07 5.17
C LEU A 56 -2.71 10.07 4.48
N ASN A 57 -2.22 11.07 5.24
CA ASN A 57 -1.33 12.09 4.73
C ASN A 57 0.13 11.74 4.99
N LEU A 58 0.90 11.48 3.93
CA LEU A 58 2.31 11.07 3.95
C LEU A 58 3.25 12.17 3.41
N VAL A 59 2.79 13.41 3.28
CA VAL A 59 3.61 14.51 2.75
C VAL A 59 4.86 14.73 3.60
N GLY A 60 6.03 14.70 2.96
CA GLY A 60 7.33 14.93 3.63
C GLY A 60 7.87 13.72 4.41
N THR A 61 7.27 12.52 4.32
CA THR A 61 7.79 11.29 4.94
C THR A 61 8.85 10.63 4.04
N THR A 62 9.91 11.34 3.76
CA THR A 62 10.92 10.99 2.73
C THR A 62 11.77 9.77 3.07
N MET A 63 11.81 9.32 4.33
CA MET A 63 12.54 8.12 4.77
C MET A 63 11.62 6.89 4.96
N LEU A 64 10.34 7.00 4.58
CA LEU A 64 9.38 5.92 4.80
C LEU A 64 9.69 4.72 3.90
N THR A 65 9.96 3.57 4.51
CA THR A 65 10.32 2.32 3.82
C THR A 65 9.18 1.31 3.81
N ALA A 66 8.25 1.37 4.78
CA ALA A 66 7.13 0.44 4.87
C ALA A 66 5.83 1.14 5.29
N VAL A 67 4.73 0.83 4.59
CA VAL A 67 3.36 1.29 4.89
C VAL A 67 2.43 0.09 4.98
N TYR A 68 1.85 -0.14 6.15
CA TYR A 68 0.80 -1.13 6.40
C TYR A 68 -0.51 -0.39 6.65
N ALA A 69 -1.32 -0.25 5.59
CA ALA A 69 -2.61 0.47 5.60
C ALA A 69 -3.79 -0.45 5.22
N THR A 70 -3.62 -1.76 5.35
CA THR A 70 -4.64 -2.77 5.05
C THR A 70 -5.92 -2.55 5.87
N LYS A 71 -7.09 -2.85 5.26
CA LYS A 71 -8.41 -2.74 5.90
C LYS A 71 -8.66 -1.36 6.47
N ASN A 72 -8.81 -0.40 5.57
CA ASN A 72 -9.22 0.97 5.82
C ASN A 72 -10.29 1.40 4.80
N GLU A 73 -10.58 2.70 4.71
CA GLU A 73 -11.56 3.27 3.79
C GLU A 73 -10.92 4.27 2.82
N LEU A 74 -9.63 4.10 2.50
CA LEU A 74 -8.89 5.02 1.65
C LEU A 74 -9.43 4.99 0.21
N GLU A 75 -9.82 6.16 -0.32
CA GLU A 75 -10.23 6.33 -1.71
C GLU A 75 -9.06 6.75 -2.62
N SER A 76 -8.02 7.31 -2.02
CA SER A 76 -6.76 7.69 -2.67
C SER A 76 -5.58 7.55 -1.72
N LEU A 77 -4.37 7.39 -2.27
CA LEU A 77 -3.12 7.35 -1.51
C LEU A 77 -2.03 8.05 -2.32
N ASP A 78 -1.54 9.19 -1.82
CA ASP A 78 -0.46 9.96 -2.43
C ASP A 78 0.89 9.50 -1.86
N LEU A 79 1.75 8.95 -2.73
CA LEU A 79 3.08 8.41 -2.40
C LEU A 79 4.22 9.27 -2.94
N LYS A 80 3.93 10.51 -3.41
CA LYS A 80 4.93 11.34 -4.13
C LYS A 80 6.22 11.60 -3.35
N ASP A 81 6.15 11.68 -2.01
CA ASP A 81 7.30 11.95 -1.15
C ASP A 81 7.92 10.66 -0.56
N CYS A 82 7.31 9.48 -0.80
CA CYS A 82 7.75 8.20 -0.25
C CYS A 82 8.82 7.55 -1.14
N VAL A 83 9.92 8.25 -1.38
CA VAL A 83 10.98 7.84 -2.33
C VAL A 83 11.78 6.61 -1.91
N GLU A 84 11.83 6.31 -0.61
CA GLU A 84 12.51 5.13 -0.04
C GLU A 84 11.55 3.95 0.19
N LEU A 85 10.26 4.06 -0.21
CA LEU A 85 9.26 3.03 0.05
C LEU A 85 9.63 1.72 -0.65
N ALA A 86 9.77 0.65 0.14
CA ALA A 86 10.10 -0.69 -0.31
C ALA A 86 8.90 -1.66 -0.18
N GLU A 87 8.04 -1.44 0.80
CA GLU A 87 6.88 -2.29 1.10
C GLU A 87 5.60 -1.46 1.25
N LEU A 88 4.55 -1.85 0.53
CA LEU A 88 3.23 -1.21 0.59
C LEU A 88 2.12 -2.24 0.67
N TYR A 89 1.39 -2.25 1.78
CA TYR A 89 0.19 -3.05 1.95
C TYR A 89 -1.01 -2.11 2.09
N CYS A 90 -1.75 -1.93 1.01
CA CYS A 90 -2.94 -1.07 0.94
C CYS A 90 -4.19 -1.84 0.49
N ASN A 91 -4.16 -3.15 0.64
CA ASN A 91 -5.29 -4.01 0.31
C ASN A 91 -6.50 -3.77 1.24
N SER A 92 -7.69 -4.16 0.76
CA SER A 92 -8.96 -3.95 1.47
C SER A 92 -9.19 -2.45 1.80
N ASN A 93 -9.21 -1.64 0.76
CA ASN A 93 -9.53 -0.22 0.78
C ASN A 93 -10.54 0.12 -0.33
N LYS A 94 -10.67 1.39 -0.68
CA LYS A 94 -11.58 1.89 -1.74
C LYS A 94 -10.82 2.59 -2.86
N LEU A 95 -9.52 2.28 -3.04
CA LEU A 95 -8.66 2.94 -4.03
C LEU A 95 -9.19 2.72 -5.44
N THR A 96 -9.28 3.79 -6.22
CA THR A 96 -9.66 3.75 -7.64
C THR A 96 -8.46 3.95 -8.57
N ALA A 97 -7.33 4.39 -8.04
CA ALA A 97 -6.04 4.52 -8.71
C ALA A 97 -4.91 4.36 -7.70
N LEU A 98 -3.73 3.96 -8.18
CA LEU A 98 -2.49 3.90 -7.41
C LEU A 98 -1.34 4.25 -8.35
N ASP A 99 -0.54 5.26 -7.98
CA ASP A 99 0.69 5.64 -8.70
C ASP A 99 1.89 5.41 -7.78
N VAL A 100 2.82 4.57 -8.24
CA VAL A 100 4.03 4.19 -7.49
C VAL A 100 5.32 4.70 -8.16
N LYS A 101 5.20 5.62 -9.11
CA LYS A 101 6.32 6.10 -9.93
C LYS A 101 7.47 6.66 -9.10
N THR A 102 7.19 7.36 -8.01
CA THR A 102 8.22 7.95 -7.13
C THR A 102 8.80 6.95 -6.14
N ALA A 103 8.10 5.85 -5.85
CA ALA A 103 8.55 4.78 -4.96
C ALA A 103 9.59 3.88 -5.65
N THR A 104 10.74 4.44 -6.02
CA THR A 104 11.77 3.75 -6.83
C THR A 104 12.43 2.56 -6.14
N LYS A 105 12.23 2.40 -4.84
CA LYS A 105 12.73 1.27 -4.03
C LYS A 105 11.69 0.16 -3.84
N LEU A 106 10.44 0.36 -4.31
CA LEU A 106 9.34 -0.56 -4.08
C LEU A 106 9.65 -1.96 -4.62
N LYS A 107 9.49 -2.98 -3.78
CA LYS A 107 9.73 -4.40 -4.11
C LYS A 107 8.53 -5.28 -3.82
N VAL A 108 7.71 -4.90 -2.86
CA VAL A 108 6.54 -5.69 -2.45
C VAL A 108 5.36 -4.76 -2.28
N PHE A 109 4.25 -5.06 -2.94
CA PHE A 109 2.99 -4.40 -2.60
C PHE A 109 1.78 -5.32 -2.78
N ASP A 110 0.76 -5.04 -1.99
CA ASP A 110 -0.56 -5.65 -2.08
C ASP A 110 -1.61 -4.55 -2.22
N CYS A 111 -2.28 -4.51 -3.35
CA CYS A 111 -3.39 -3.60 -3.63
C CYS A 111 -4.71 -4.37 -3.93
N SER A 112 -4.79 -5.64 -3.56
CA SER A 112 -6.01 -6.44 -3.73
C SER A 112 -7.20 -5.86 -2.95
N SER A 113 -8.42 -6.26 -3.29
CA SER A 113 -9.64 -5.79 -2.61
C SER A 113 -9.75 -4.26 -2.55
N ASN A 114 -9.64 -3.64 -3.71
CA ASN A 114 -9.86 -2.20 -3.93
C ASN A 114 -10.88 -2.00 -5.06
N ASN A 115 -10.88 -0.84 -5.73
CA ASN A 115 -11.78 -0.52 -6.84
C ASN A 115 -10.99 -0.10 -8.10
N LEU A 116 -9.83 -0.73 -8.33
CA LEU A 116 -8.97 -0.41 -9.48
C LEU A 116 -9.57 -0.97 -10.78
N SER A 117 -9.87 -0.10 -11.73
CA SER A 117 -10.33 -0.47 -13.07
C SER A 117 -9.19 -1.03 -13.92
N GLN A 118 -9.52 -1.58 -15.10
CA GLN A 118 -8.53 -2.00 -16.09
C GLN A 118 -7.55 -0.86 -16.45
N ASP A 119 -8.08 0.33 -16.71
CA ASP A 119 -7.25 1.51 -17.04
C ASP A 119 -6.36 1.94 -15.86
N ALA A 120 -6.85 1.79 -14.62
CA ALA A 120 -6.06 2.06 -13.42
C ALA A 120 -4.88 1.08 -13.31
N PHE A 121 -5.09 -0.21 -13.58
CA PHE A 121 -4.02 -1.21 -13.58
C PHE A 121 -3.00 -0.97 -14.70
N LYS A 122 -3.45 -0.58 -15.89
CA LYS A 122 -2.54 -0.21 -16.98
C LYS A 122 -1.58 0.90 -16.54
N LYS A 123 -2.09 1.98 -15.95
CA LYS A 123 -1.28 3.08 -15.41
C LYS A 123 -0.39 2.63 -14.25
N LEU A 124 -0.90 1.77 -13.37
CA LEU A 124 -0.13 1.21 -12.26
C LEU A 124 1.08 0.42 -12.79
N PHE A 125 0.89 -0.49 -13.74
CA PHE A 125 1.98 -1.28 -14.33
C PHE A 125 2.99 -0.41 -15.08
N GLU A 126 2.53 0.64 -15.77
CA GLU A 126 3.39 1.65 -16.39
C GLU A 126 4.22 2.44 -15.34
N SER A 127 3.67 2.68 -14.14
CA SER A 127 4.33 3.40 -13.04
C SER A 127 5.31 2.55 -12.24
N LEU A 128 5.28 1.22 -12.36
CA LEU A 128 6.18 0.32 -11.63
C LEU A 128 7.65 0.63 -11.93
N PRO A 129 8.51 0.71 -10.91
CA PRO A 129 9.94 0.85 -11.13
C PRO A 129 10.54 -0.41 -11.75
N GLN A 130 11.59 -0.22 -12.58
CA GLN A 130 12.38 -1.35 -13.07
C GLN A 130 13.07 -2.06 -11.90
N ARG A 131 13.02 -3.38 -11.86
CA ARG A 131 13.68 -4.22 -10.85
C ARG A 131 14.77 -5.10 -11.48
N GLU A 132 15.74 -5.49 -10.67
CA GLU A 132 16.66 -6.57 -11.03
C GLU A 132 15.98 -7.94 -10.80
N VAL A 133 16.36 -8.95 -11.56
CA VAL A 133 15.79 -10.31 -11.41
C VAL A 133 15.97 -10.84 -9.98
N GLY A 134 17.10 -10.51 -9.34
CA GLY A 134 17.40 -10.91 -7.96
C GLY A 134 16.60 -10.20 -6.89
N ASP A 135 15.91 -9.10 -7.20
CA ASP A 135 15.07 -8.36 -6.25
C ASP A 135 13.82 -9.16 -5.81
N ASN A 136 13.40 -10.12 -6.63
CA ASN A 136 12.18 -10.90 -6.43
C ASN A 136 10.93 -10.02 -6.18
N ALA A 137 10.82 -8.94 -6.92
CA ALA A 137 9.72 -7.99 -6.74
C ALA A 137 8.37 -8.63 -7.01
N THR A 138 7.41 -8.39 -6.11
CA THR A 138 6.08 -9.01 -6.13
C THR A 138 4.98 -8.00 -5.96
N CYS A 139 3.88 -8.18 -6.69
CA CYS A 139 2.65 -7.45 -6.46
C CYS A 139 1.44 -8.40 -6.44
N LEU A 140 0.60 -8.25 -5.41
CA LEU A 140 -0.68 -8.92 -5.31
C LEU A 140 -1.78 -7.94 -5.73
N ILE A 141 -2.53 -8.27 -6.78
CA ILE A 141 -3.39 -7.30 -7.45
C ILE A 141 -4.89 -7.56 -7.27
N TYR A 142 -5.32 -8.79 -7.01
CA TYR A 142 -6.70 -9.10 -6.63
C TYR A 142 -6.79 -10.43 -5.86
N THR A 143 -7.95 -10.67 -5.28
CA THR A 143 -8.26 -11.91 -4.56
C THR A 143 -9.53 -12.58 -5.10
N GLU A 144 -9.57 -13.89 -5.04
CA GLU A 144 -10.76 -14.72 -5.28
C GLU A 144 -11.22 -15.40 -3.98
N GLU A 145 -10.70 -14.97 -2.83
CA GLU A 145 -11.03 -15.55 -1.53
C GLU A 145 -12.52 -15.39 -1.20
N THR A 146 -13.12 -16.46 -0.72
CA THR A 146 -14.54 -16.47 -0.35
C THR A 146 -14.79 -15.52 0.83
N GLY A 147 -15.78 -14.64 0.68
CA GLY A 147 -16.17 -13.68 1.70
C GLY A 147 -15.36 -12.38 1.71
N VAL A 148 -14.35 -12.25 0.83
CA VAL A 148 -13.61 -11.01 0.63
C VAL A 148 -14.26 -10.22 -0.52
N ALA A 149 -14.61 -8.96 -0.25
CA ALA A 149 -15.10 -8.06 -1.31
C ALA A 149 -13.93 -7.65 -2.22
N GLU A 150 -14.03 -7.99 -3.51
CA GLU A 150 -13.03 -7.63 -4.50
C GLU A 150 -13.65 -6.76 -5.59
N GLY A 151 -13.27 -5.49 -5.62
CA GLY A 151 -13.73 -4.50 -6.61
C GLY A 151 -12.74 -4.28 -7.76
N ASN A 152 -11.53 -4.84 -7.66
CA ASN A 152 -10.52 -4.70 -8.70
C ASN A 152 -10.87 -5.46 -9.98
N TYR A 153 -10.41 -4.92 -11.11
CA TYR A 153 -10.42 -5.64 -12.39
C TYR A 153 -9.63 -6.95 -12.29
N LYS A 154 -10.13 -8.03 -12.89
CA LYS A 154 -9.58 -9.39 -12.72
C LYS A 154 -9.23 -10.12 -14.01
N THR A 155 -9.64 -9.62 -15.17
CA THR A 155 -9.53 -10.33 -16.45
C THR A 155 -8.38 -9.76 -17.29
N PHE A 156 -7.14 -10.03 -16.86
CA PHE A 156 -5.94 -9.53 -17.54
C PHE A 156 -5.57 -10.36 -18.75
N THR A 157 -5.15 -9.69 -19.83
CA THR A 157 -4.47 -10.32 -20.97
C THR A 157 -2.97 -10.47 -20.70
N GLU A 158 -2.30 -11.36 -21.44
CA GLU A 158 -0.85 -11.51 -21.36
C GLU A 158 -0.11 -10.20 -21.68
N ASP A 159 -0.60 -9.41 -22.65
CA ASP A 159 0.02 -8.13 -23.00
C ASP A 159 -0.06 -7.10 -21.87
N GLU A 160 -1.18 -7.06 -21.12
CA GLU A 160 -1.32 -6.17 -19.97
C GLU A 160 -0.37 -6.57 -18.83
N LEU A 161 -0.26 -7.87 -18.55
CA LEU A 161 0.65 -8.38 -17.52
C LEU A 161 2.12 -8.25 -17.94
N LYS A 162 2.39 -8.32 -19.25
CA LYS A 162 3.75 -8.20 -19.80
C LYS A 162 4.43 -6.89 -19.40
N VAL A 163 3.70 -5.79 -19.28
CA VAL A 163 4.26 -4.49 -18.86
C VAL A 163 4.93 -4.59 -17.49
N ALA A 164 4.34 -5.30 -16.54
CA ALA A 164 4.92 -5.53 -15.22
C ALA A 164 6.03 -6.59 -15.27
N LYS A 165 5.82 -7.69 -15.99
CA LYS A 165 6.81 -8.78 -16.15
C LYS A 165 8.11 -8.28 -16.81
N ASP A 166 8.05 -7.42 -17.82
CA ASP A 166 9.20 -6.82 -18.48
C ASP A 166 10.05 -5.93 -17.53
N LYS A 167 9.44 -5.47 -16.43
CA LYS A 167 10.10 -4.74 -15.35
C LYS A 167 10.56 -5.64 -14.20
N ASN A 168 10.57 -6.96 -14.41
CA ASN A 168 10.94 -8.00 -13.44
C ASN A 168 10.01 -8.04 -12.20
N TRP A 169 8.71 -7.73 -12.37
CA TRP A 169 7.70 -7.92 -11.34
C TRP A 169 6.99 -9.26 -11.53
N LYS A 170 6.84 -9.99 -10.41
CA LYS A 170 5.96 -11.16 -10.33
C LYS A 170 4.58 -10.71 -9.89
N VAL A 171 3.60 -10.90 -10.76
CA VAL A 171 2.21 -10.50 -10.49
C VAL A 171 1.44 -11.70 -9.96
N TYR A 172 0.70 -11.50 -8.87
CA TYR A 172 -0.04 -12.55 -8.18
C TYR A 172 -1.50 -12.18 -7.96
N LYS A 173 -2.33 -13.21 -7.82
CA LYS A 173 -3.64 -13.18 -7.20
C LYS A 173 -3.66 -14.12 -5.98
N ASN A 174 -4.58 -13.91 -5.03
CA ASN A 174 -4.96 -14.94 -4.08
C ASN A 174 -6.10 -15.77 -4.66
N SER A 175 -5.94 -17.09 -4.68
CA SER A 175 -7.01 -18.02 -5.09
C SER A 175 -8.07 -18.17 -4.00
N ALA A 176 -9.19 -18.80 -4.34
CA ALA A 176 -10.26 -19.13 -3.38
C ALA A 176 -9.80 -19.99 -2.19
N SER A 177 -8.66 -20.66 -2.32
CA SER A 177 -8.05 -21.50 -1.28
C SER A 177 -6.95 -20.77 -0.47
N HIS A 178 -6.88 -19.46 -0.53
CA HIS A 178 -5.89 -18.60 0.15
C HIS A 178 -4.43 -18.85 -0.28
N VAL A 179 -4.22 -19.29 -1.52
CA VAL A 179 -2.89 -19.51 -2.09
C VAL A 179 -2.58 -18.39 -3.08
N GLN A 180 -1.37 -17.82 -3.01
CA GLN A 180 -0.89 -16.89 -4.04
C GLN A 180 -0.56 -17.65 -5.32
N GLU A 181 -1.19 -17.25 -6.41
CA GLU A 181 -1.00 -17.81 -7.74
C GLU A 181 -0.42 -16.75 -8.67
N ALA A 182 0.62 -17.12 -9.42
CA ALA A 182 1.22 -16.23 -10.44
C ALA A 182 0.27 -16.06 -11.63
N LEU A 183 0.21 -14.85 -12.17
CA LEU A 183 -0.53 -14.48 -13.36
C LEU A 183 0.38 -14.37 -14.58
#